data_fd0b0bf72cd81dfa0b29abde133fd484
#
_entry.id   fd0b0bf72cd81dfa0b29abde133fd484
#
_cell.length_a   1.000
_cell.length_b   1.000
_cell.length_c   1.000
_cell.angle_alpha   90.00
_cell.angle_beta   90.00
_cell.angle_gamma   90.00
#
_symmetry.space_group_name_H-M   'P 1'
#
loop_
_entity.id
_entity.type
_entity.pdbx_description
1 polymer ?
#
loop_
_entity_poly.entity_id
_entity_poly.type
_entity_poly.pdbx_seq_one_letter_code
_entity_poly.pdbx_strand_id
1 'polypeptide(L)'
;MEFLKNVWKNRKIAMQLGKNDFKNRFANTSLGSIWGFLSPFIFMMMYVIVFQYIFVTPGPDGAPYVVWFMPGMAMWMCINDGIIGASSSIRGYSYLVKKVVFPVDIIPVISLIANSFVALFLFIIATITCCAFGFYPNILQILYIIVAAYAFIISFTRFTSAVSTLVPDFTNLLGILMQLFFWFTPVVWNLNQIAMHHTITRIIKCMPFTYLVTGIRDCFMEGNIITAGHGIYTIIFWIITIIMFIWGNYIFKRSKKDFADVL
;
A
#
# COMPACT_ATOMS: atom_id res chain seq x y z
N MET A 1 -17.07 -0.66 -14.75
CA MET A 1 -18.02 -1.55 -14.03
C MET A 1 -17.72 -3.05 -14.18
N GLU A 2 -17.30 -3.54 -15.35
CA GLU A 2 -16.96 -4.97 -15.56
C GLU A 2 -15.89 -5.51 -14.60
N PHE A 3 -14.83 -4.75 -14.32
CA PHE A 3 -13.77 -5.16 -13.39
C PHE A 3 -14.33 -5.51 -12.00
N LEU A 4 -15.06 -4.60 -11.37
CA LEU A 4 -15.64 -4.84 -10.04
C LEU A 4 -16.61 -6.02 -10.04
N LYS A 5 -17.41 -6.17 -11.11
CA LYS A 5 -18.30 -7.32 -11.28
C LYS A 5 -17.53 -8.64 -11.41
N ASN A 6 -16.42 -8.64 -12.16
CA ASN A 6 -15.56 -9.83 -12.33
C ASN A 6 -14.87 -10.20 -11.01
N VAL A 7 -14.35 -9.22 -10.26
CA VAL A 7 -13.73 -9.45 -8.94
C VAL A 7 -14.77 -10.03 -7.97
N TRP A 8 -15.98 -9.44 -7.92
CA TRP A 8 -17.03 -9.91 -7.02
C TRP A 8 -17.51 -11.34 -7.38
N LYS A 9 -17.70 -11.61 -8.67
CA LYS A 9 -18.11 -12.95 -9.15
C LYS A 9 -17.08 -14.02 -8.77
N ASN A 10 -15.79 -13.69 -8.87
CA ASN A 10 -14.69 -14.63 -8.65
C ASN A 10 -14.02 -14.48 -7.27
N ARG A 11 -14.64 -13.79 -6.31
CA ARG A 11 -14.04 -13.49 -5.00
C ARG A 11 -13.56 -14.71 -4.21
N LYS A 12 -14.27 -15.85 -4.31
CA LYS A 12 -13.86 -17.09 -3.64
C LYS A 12 -12.56 -17.65 -4.23
N ILE A 13 -12.46 -17.66 -5.56
CA ILE A 13 -11.24 -18.09 -6.29
C ILE A 13 -10.10 -17.15 -5.98
N ALA A 14 -10.32 -15.83 -6.04
CA ALA A 14 -9.29 -14.84 -5.72
C ALA A 14 -8.77 -15.00 -4.29
N MET A 15 -9.64 -15.23 -3.31
CA MET A 15 -9.26 -15.46 -1.91
C MET A 15 -8.45 -16.74 -1.75
N GLN A 16 -8.88 -17.85 -2.38
CA GLN A 16 -8.17 -19.13 -2.29
C GLN A 16 -6.78 -19.04 -2.95
N LEU A 17 -6.71 -18.43 -4.14
CA LEU A 17 -5.43 -18.24 -4.83
C LEU A 17 -4.53 -17.25 -4.07
N GLY A 18 -5.06 -16.19 -3.47
CA GLY A 18 -4.28 -15.26 -2.65
C GLY A 18 -3.67 -15.91 -1.40
N LYS A 19 -4.42 -16.79 -0.73
CA LYS A 19 -3.87 -17.59 0.38
C LYS A 19 -2.76 -18.53 -0.08
N ASN A 20 -2.93 -19.16 -1.23
CA ASN A 20 -1.92 -20.05 -1.80
C ASN A 20 -0.70 -19.24 -2.28
N ASP A 21 -0.90 -18.08 -2.90
CA ASP A 21 0.19 -17.18 -3.30
C ASP A 21 1.07 -16.81 -2.10
N PHE A 22 0.45 -16.38 -0.99
CA PHE A 22 1.18 -16.06 0.23
C PHE A 22 1.99 -17.26 0.76
N LYS A 23 1.41 -18.46 0.80
CA LYS A 23 2.12 -19.66 1.24
C LYS A 23 3.27 -20.05 0.31
N ASN A 24 3.04 -19.97 -1.00
CA ASN A 24 4.00 -20.39 -2.01
C ASN A 24 5.24 -19.49 -2.06
N ARG A 25 5.11 -18.20 -1.73
CA ARG A 25 6.25 -17.27 -1.66
C ARG A 25 7.36 -17.75 -0.71
N PHE A 26 6.98 -18.53 0.30
CA PHE A 26 7.91 -18.98 1.35
C PHE A 26 8.00 -20.52 1.45
N ALA A 27 7.48 -21.26 0.47
CA ALA A 27 7.38 -22.72 0.51
C ALA A 27 8.74 -23.42 0.63
N ASN A 28 9.80 -22.81 0.07
CA ASN A 28 11.16 -23.39 0.04
C ASN A 28 12.06 -22.88 1.19
N THR A 29 11.49 -22.27 2.23
CA THR A 29 12.25 -21.74 3.36
C THR A 29 11.97 -22.55 4.62
N SER A 30 12.95 -22.68 5.52
CA SER A 30 12.84 -23.49 6.75
C SER A 30 11.75 -22.99 7.72
N LEU A 31 11.52 -21.68 7.80
CA LEU A 31 10.47 -21.06 8.64
C LEU A 31 9.15 -20.86 7.88
N GLY A 32 9.10 -21.19 6.59
CA GLY A 32 7.89 -21.07 5.79
C GLY A 32 7.31 -19.64 5.81
N SER A 33 5.98 -19.57 5.89
CA SER A 33 5.23 -18.31 5.84
C SER A 33 5.53 -17.33 6.99
N ILE A 34 6.24 -17.76 8.05
CA ILE A 34 6.65 -16.89 9.16
C ILE A 34 7.57 -15.77 8.66
N TRP A 35 8.42 -16.04 7.67
CA TRP A 35 9.28 -15.03 7.06
C TRP A 35 8.50 -13.86 6.46
N GLY A 36 7.31 -14.12 5.94
CA GLY A 36 6.44 -13.07 5.39
C GLY A 36 6.02 -12.03 6.41
N PHE A 37 5.96 -12.39 7.68
CA PHE A 37 5.62 -11.48 8.79
C PHE A 37 6.87 -10.94 9.47
N LEU A 38 7.85 -11.80 9.69
CA LEU A 38 9.05 -11.49 10.46
C LEU A 38 9.94 -10.44 9.76
N SER A 39 10.15 -10.58 8.45
CA SER A 39 11.01 -9.66 7.69
C SER A 39 10.51 -8.21 7.73
N PRO A 40 9.25 -7.87 7.38
CA PRO A 40 8.76 -6.51 7.44
C PRO A 40 8.67 -5.99 8.88
N PHE A 41 8.40 -6.85 9.86
CA PHE A 41 8.41 -6.48 11.26
C PHE A 41 9.81 -6.08 11.74
N ILE A 42 10.83 -6.90 11.48
CA ILE A 42 12.22 -6.57 11.83
C ILE A 42 12.65 -5.26 11.15
N PHE A 43 12.31 -5.10 9.88
CA PHE A 43 12.62 -3.87 9.15
C PHE A 43 11.98 -2.64 9.78
N MET A 44 10.70 -2.72 10.17
CA MET A 44 10.00 -1.64 10.88
C MET A 44 10.64 -1.35 12.24
N MET A 45 10.99 -2.40 13.01
CA MET A 45 11.64 -2.26 14.32
C MET A 45 13.04 -1.65 14.22
N MET A 46 13.78 -1.95 13.17
CA MET A 46 15.08 -1.34 12.91
C MET A 46 14.97 0.19 12.80
N TYR A 47 13.97 0.70 12.09
CA TYR A 47 13.71 2.15 12.03
C TYR A 47 13.35 2.72 13.41
N VAL A 48 12.52 2.02 14.19
CA VAL A 48 12.19 2.45 15.57
C VAL A 48 13.45 2.56 16.40
N ILE A 49 14.33 1.54 16.37
CA ILE A 49 15.59 1.55 17.14
C ILE A 49 16.46 2.73 16.71
N VAL A 50 16.66 2.94 15.43
CA VAL A 50 17.52 4.00 14.92
C VAL A 50 16.98 5.39 15.25
N PHE A 51 15.71 5.66 14.96
CA PHE A 51 15.16 7.00 15.13
C PHE A 51 14.79 7.34 16.58
N GLN A 52 14.27 6.39 17.35
CA GLN A 52 13.88 6.65 18.72
C GLN A 52 15.03 6.58 19.72
N TYR A 53 15.98 5.63 19.56
CA TYR A 53 17.02 5.40 20.54
C TYR A 53 18.40 5.93 20.14
N ILE A 54 18.75 5.92 18.83
CA ILE A 54 20.06 6.42 18.37
C ILE A 54 19.97 7.92 18.07
N PHE A 55 18.99 8.34 17.24
CA PHE A 55 18.82 9.76 16.90
C PHE A 55 17.98 10.54 17.92
N VAL A 56 17.31 9.84 18.86
CA VAL A 56 16.45 10.42 19.89
C VAL A 56 15.45 11.42 19.29
N THR A 57 14.86 11.04 18.12
CA THR A 57 13.92 11.90 17.40
C THR A 57 12.64 12.05 18.21
N PRO A 58 12.20 13.28 18.54
CA PRO A 58 10.95 13.46 19.26
C PRO A 58 9.76 13.15 18.36
N GLY A 59 8.76 12.49 18.91
CA GLY A 59 7.46 12.43 18.23
C GLY A 59 6.72 13.78 18.28
N PRO A 60 5.67 13.96 17.48
CA PRO A 60 4.85 15.17 17.55
C PRO A 60 4.09 15.23 18.89
N ASP A 61 3.85 16.45 19.38
CA ASP A 61 3.02 16.76 20.55
C ASP A 61 3.41 15.98 21.83
N GLY A 62 4.70 15.66 21.98
CA GLY A 62 5.22 14.93 23.13
C GLY A 62 4.98 13.41 23.11
N ALA A 63 4.38 12.88 22.08
CA ALA A 63 4.21 11.44 21.92
C ALA A 63 5.54 10.75 21.63
N PRO A 64 5.75 9.49 22.04
CA PRO A 64 6.93 8.72 21.63
C PRO A 64 6.97 8.54 20.11
N TYR A 65 8.16 8.61 19.51
CA TYR A 65 8.35 8.46 18.07
C TYR A 65 7.72 7.18 17.52
N VAL A 66 7.80 6.07 18.26
CA VAL A 66 7.25 4.77 17.85
C VAL A 66 5.75 4.82 17.59
N VAL A 67 4.99 5.55 18.39
CA VAL A 67 3.53 5.68 18.26
C VAL A 67 3.15 6.41 16.97
N TRP A 68 3.91 7.43 16.62
CA TRP A 68 3.71 8.19 15.41
C TRP A 68 4.20 7.44 14.16
N PHE A 69 5.32 6.73 14.29
CA PHE A 69 6.00 6.10 13.16
C PHE A 69 5.31 4.81 12.70
N MET A 70 4.96 3.89 13.63
CA MET A 70 4.51 2.54 13.27
C MET A 70 3.25 2.49 12.40
N PRO A 71 2.17 3.25 12.68
CA PRO A 71 1.00 3.26 11.81
C PRO A 71 1.33 3.76 10.39
N GLY A 72 2.13 4.82 10.29
CA GLY A 72 2.56 5.37 9.01
C GLY A 72 3.41 4.40 8.19
N MET A 73 4.33 3.70 8.85
CA MET A 73 5.18 2.69 8.20
C MET A 73 4.39 1.46 7.78
N ALA A 74 3.44 0.99 8.59
CA ALA A 74 2.54 -0.11 8.23
C ALA A 74 1.71 0.24 6.98
N MET A 75 1.21 1.47 6.89
CA MET A 75 0.49 1.96 5.72
C MET A 75 1.41 2.04 4.49
N TRP A 76 2.62 2.56 4.65
CA TRP A 76 3.58 2.61 3.56
C TRP A 76 3.92 1.23 3.01
N MET A 77 4.21 0.26 3.88
CA MET A 77 4.49 -1.13 3.48
C MET A 77 3.30 -1.76 2.76
N CYS A 78 2.08 -1.54 3.25
CA CYS A 78 0.85 -1.98 2.59
C CYS A 78 0.76 -1.45 1.16
N ILE A 79 1.03 -0.16 0.95
CA ILE A 79 0.97 0.48 -0.38
C ILE A 79 2.11 -0.03 -1.27
N ASN A 80 3.34 -0.01 -0.78
CA ASN A 80 4.53 -0.41 -1.54
C ASN A 80 4.44 -1.85 -2.03
N ASP A 81 4.21 -2.78 -1.10
CA ASP A 81 4.17 -4.22 -1.41
C ASP A 81 2.92 -4.57 -2.23
N GLY A 82 1.80 -3.87 -1.97
CA GLY A 82 0.59 -3.97 -2.76
C GLY A 82 0.82 -3.59 -4.22
N ILE A 83 1.46 -2.44 -4.47
CA ILE A 83 1.72 -1.94 -5.82
C ILE A 83 2.75 -2.82 -6.55
N ILE A 84 3.90 -3.10 -5.94
CA ILE A 84 4.97 -3.88 -6.57
C ILE A 84 4.50 -5.33 -6.84
N GLY A 85 3.90 -5.97 -5.83
CA GLY A 85 3.43 -7.35 -5.94
C GLY A 85 2.34 -7.52 -6.99
N ALA A 86 1.35 -6.61 -7.02
CA ALA A 86 0.29 -6.68 -8.02
C ALA A 86 0.77 -6.34 -9.43
N SER A 87 1.78 -5.47 -9.56
CA SER A 87 2.35 -5.10 -10.87
C SER A 87 3.06 -6.27 -11.54
N SER A 88 3.77 -7.11 -10.81
CA SER A 88 4.48 -8.28 -11.33
C SER A 88 3.60 -9.53 -11.45
N SER A 89 2.39 -9.51 -10.87
CA SER A 89 1.54 -10.69 -10.70
C SER A 89 1.14 -11.39 -11.99
N ILE A 90 0.78 -10.64 -13.05
CA ILE A 90 0.32 -11.21 -14.33
C ILE A 90 1.41 -12.10 -14.95
N ARG A 91 2.67 -11.67 -14.86
CA ARG A 91 3.82 -12.47 -15.31
C ARG A 91 4.04 -13.71 -14.43
N GLY A 92 3.92 -13.57 -13.13
CA GLY A 92 4.01 -14.69 -12.19
C GLY A 92 2.94 -15.76 -12.44
N TYR A 93 1.78 -15.37 -12.94
CA TYR A 93 0.66 -16.25 -13.29
C TYR A 93 0.49 -16.48 -14.79
N SER A 94 1.56 -16.37 -15.59
CA SER A 94 1.55 -16.53 -17.06
C SER A 94 0.89 -17.84 -17.52
N TYR A 95 1.05 -18.93 -16.77
CA TYR A 95 0.42 -20.21 -17.06
C TYR A 95 -1.12 -20.16 -17.02
N LEU A 96 -1.72 -19.31 -16.16
CA LEU A 96 -3.18 -19.11 -16.13
C LEU A 96 -3.65 -18.30 -17.35
N VAL A 97 -2.85 -17.35 -17.80
CA VAL A 97 -3.18 -16.52 -18.97
C VAL A 97 -3.14 -17.36 -20.26
N LYS A 98 -2.16 -18.27 -20.39
CA LYS A 98 -1.95 -19.06 -21.61
C LYS A 98 -2.82 -20.28 -21.77
N LYS A 99 -3.18 -20.97 -20.67
CA LYS A 99 -3.74 -22.33 -20.75
C LYS A 99 -5.23 -22.43 -20.40
N VAL A 100 -5.79 -21.43 -19.74
CA VAL A 100 -7.16 -21.51 -19.19
C VAL A 100 -7.90 -20.22 -19.55
N VAL A 101 -9.19 -20.30 -19.84
CA VAL A 101 -10.08 -19.14 -19.96
C VAL A 101 -10.27 -18.54 -18.56
N PHE A 102 -9.23 -17.87 -18.06
CA PHE A 102 -9.19 -17.29 -16.73
C PHE A 102 -9.38 -15.76 -16.81
N PRO A 103 -10.18 -15.17 -15.93
CA PRO A 103 -10.38 -13.72 -15.93
C PRO A 103 -9.09 -13.02 -15.45
N VAL A 104 -8.22 -12.63 -16.38
CA VAL A 104 -6.92 -11.96 -16.13
C VAL A 104 -7.07 -10.74 -15.20
N ASP A 105 -8.24 -10.11 -15.22
CA ASP A 105 -8.58 -8.94 -14.39
C ASP A 105 -8.40 -9.19 -12.88
N ILE A 106 -8.53 -10.46 -12.41
CA ILE A 106 -8.45 -10.76 -10.98
C ILE A 106 -7.01 -11.09 -10.51
N ILE A 107 -6.06 -11.31 -11.44
CA ILE A 107 -4.69 -11.71 -11.08
C ILE A 107 -4.00 -10.65 -10.18
N PRO A 108 -4.03 -9.34 -10.47
CA PRO A 108 -3.48 -8.34 -9.57
C PRO A 108 -4.15 -8.35 -8.19
N VAL A 109 -5.46 -8.66 -8.13
CA VAL A 109 -6.20 -8.74 -6.86
C VAL A 109 -5.75 -9.94 -6.02
N ILE A 110 -5.36 -11.06 -6.64
CA ILE A 110 -4.81 -12.24 -5.95
C ILE A 110 -3.56 -11.84 -5.16
N SER A 111 -2.64 -11.12 -5.80
CA SER A 111 -1.42 -10.63 -5.14
C SER A 111 -1.72 -9.62 -4.03
N LEU A 112 -2.71 -8.73 -4.23
CA LEU A 112 -3.15 -7.79 -3.18
C LEU A 112 -3.70 -8.53 -1.96
N ILE A 113 -4.48 -9.60 -2.14
CA ILE A 113 -4.98 -10.43 -1.03
C ILE A 113 -3.81 -11.06 -0.27
N ALA A 114 -2.80 -11.60 -0.97
CA ALA A 114 -1.61 -12.16 -0.33
C ALA A 114 -0.87 -11.11 0.52
N ASN A 115 -0.69 -9.90 0.00
CA ASN A 115 -0.04 -8.80 0.72
C ASN A 115 -0.89 -8.27 1.88
N SER A 116 -2.22 -8.38 1.80
CA SER A 116 -3.14 -7.95 2.86
C SER A 116 -2.94 -8.71 4.18
N PHE A 117 -2.47 -9.97 4.14
CA PHE A 117 -2.16 -10.73 5.36
C PHE A 117 -1.01 -10.08 6.14
N VAL A 118 0.04 -9.67 5.43
CA VAL A 118 1.21 -8.99 6.03
C VAL A 118 0.81 -7.60 6.54
N ALA A 119 0.09 -6.84 5.73
CA ALA A 119 -0.40 -5.52 6.09
C ALA A 119 -1.28 -5.58 7.37
N LEU A 120 -2.22 -6.53 7.44
CA LEU A 120 -3.08 -6.71 8.61
C LEU A 120 -2.24 -7.00 9.87
N PHE A 121 -1.25 -7.87 9.77
CA PHE A 121 -0.34 -8.17 10.88
C PHE A 121 0.39 -6.92 11.37
N LEU A 122 0.96 -6.12 10.47
CA LEU A 122 1.67 -4.89 10.82
C LEU A 122 0.73 -3.85 11.45
N PHE A 123 -0.50 -3.70 10.93
CA PHE A 123 -1.51 -2.81 11.52
C PHE A 123 -1.93 -3.27 12.91
N ILE A 124 -2.09 -4.57 13.15
CA ILE A 124 -2.39 -5.10 14.48
C ILE A 124 -1.28 -4.75 15.46
N ILE A 125 -0.01 -4.98 15.10
CA ILE A 125 1.13 -4.64 15.96
C ILE A 125 1.20 -3.13 16.21
N ALA A 126 1.05 -2.30 15.17
CA ALA A 126 1.03 -0.85 15.33
C ALA A 126 -0.09 -0.39 16.26
N THR A 127 -1.29 -0.96 16.11
CA THR A 127 -2.43 -0.63 16.97
C THR A 127 -2.18 -1.05 18.43
N ILE A 128 -1.67 -2.27 18.67
CA ILE A 128 -1.32 -2.74 20.03
C ILE A 128 -0.29 -1.81 20.66
N THR A 129 0.75 -1.43 19.91
CA THR A 129 1.78 -0.51 20.40
C THR A 129 1.18 0.85 20.75
N CYS A 130 0.37 1.45 19.87
CA CYS A 130 -0.28 2.74 20.15
C CYS A 130 -1.16 2.67 21.41
N CYS A 131 -1.99 1.63 21.53
CA CYS A 131 -2.84 1.42 22.71
C CYS A 131 -2.04 1.24 24.00
N ALA A 132 -0.89 0.57 23.96
CA ALA A 132 -0.01 0.40 25.12
C ALA A 132 0.57 1.73 25.62
N PHE A 133 0.71 2.73 24.75
CA PHE A 133 1.11 4.10 25.11
C PHE A 133 -0.08 5.03 25.40
N GLY A 134 -1.32 4.52 25.42
CA GLY A 134 -2.52 5.30 25.73
C GLY A 134 -3.16 6.02 24.55
N PHE A 135 -2.71 5.75 23.31
CA PHE A 135 -3.26 6.32 22.08
C PHE A 135 -4.28 5.36 21.45
N TYR A 136 -5.56 5.68 21.60
CA TYR A 136 -6.65 4.82 21.12
C TYR A 136 -7.14 5.25 19.75
N PRO A 137 -7.28 4.31 18.81
CA PRO A 137 -7.68 4.64 17.45
C PRO A 137 -9.16 4.92 17.30
N ASN A 138 -9.51 5.85 16.40
CA ASN A 138 -10.86 5.97 15.90
C ASN A 138 -11.14 4.92 14.82
N ILE A 139 -11.94 3.90 15.15
CA ILE A 139 -12.18 2.73 14.30
C ILE A 139 -12.82 3.13 12.96
N LEU A 140 -13.75 4.07 12.94
CA LEU A 140 -14.42 4.52 11.71
C LEU A 140 -13.43 5.18 10.74
N GLN A 141 -12.47 5.93 11.28
CA GLN A 141 -11.45 6.59 10.46
C GLN A 141 -10.42 5.58 9.93
N ILE A 142 -10.01 4.61 10.74
CA ILE A 142 -9.16 3.50 10.27
C ILE A 142 -9.84 2.77 9.11
N LEU A 143 -11.13 2.43 9.25
CA LEU A 143 -11.86 1.75 8.19
C LEU A 143 -11.90 2.58 6.90
N TYR A 144 -12.16 3.89 7.03
CA TYR A 144 -12.14 4.80 5.89
C TYR A 144 -10.78 4.85 5.20
N ILE A 145 -9.69 5.03 5.95
CA ILE A 145 -8.33 5.12 5.40
C ILE A 145 -7.88 3.80 4.76
N ILE A 146 -8.24 2.66 5.34
CA ILE A 146 -7.95 1.35 4.74
C ILE A 146 -8.70 1.21 3.41
N VAL A 147 -9.99 1.55 3.35
CA VAL A 147 -10.76 1.52 2.09
C VAL A 147 -10.16 2.46 1.05
N ALA A 148 -9.78 3.68 1.45
CA ALA A 148 -9.11 4.64 0.57
C ALA A 148 -7.76 4.09 0.05
N ALA A 149 -6.95 3.46 0.90
CA ALA A 149 -5.69 2.85 0.53
C ALA A 149 -5.88 1.75 -0.52
N TYR A 150 -6.80 0.82 -0.31
CA TYR A 150 -7.07 -0.23 -1.29
C TYR A 150 -7.67 0.31 -2.59
N ALA A 151 -8.53 1.33 -2.53
CA ALA A 151 -9.04 2.00 -3.73
C ALA A 151 -7.90 2.61 -4.55
N PHE A 152 -6.95 3.30 -3.89
CA PHE A 152 -5.77 3.86 -4.53
C PHE A 152 -4.84 2.78 -5.08
N ILE A 153 -4.50 1.75 -4.30
CA ILE A 153 -3.63 0.65 -4.73
C ILE A 153 -4.23 -0.05 -5.95
N ILE A 154 -5.51 -0.39 -5.94
CA ILE A 154 -6.20 -1.00 -7.07
C ILE A 154 -6.15 -0.10 -8.31
N SER A 155 -6.40 1.20 -8.14
CA SER A 155 -6.36 2.17 -9.25
C SER A 155 -4.97 2.24 -9.88
N PHE A 156 -3.94 2.31 -9.05
CA PHE A 156 -2.54 2.38 -9.49
C PHE A 156 -2.09 1.07 -10.16
N THR A 157 -2.44 -0.05 -9.56
CA THR A 157 -2.01 -1.37 -10.06
C THR A 157 -2.68 -1.77 -11.36
N ARG A 158 -3.85 -1.22 -11.71
CA ARG A 158 -4.46 -1.41 -13.04
C ARG A 158 -3.56 -0.89 -14.16
N PHE A 159 -2.93 0.25 -13.95
CA PHE A 159 -1.95 0.79 -14.89
C PHE A 159 -0.64 0.01 -14.85
N THR A 160 -0.04 -0.12 -13.67
CA THR A 160 1.31 -0.68 -13.54
C THR A 160 1.38 -2.16 -13.91
N SER A 161 0.35 -2.97 -13.62
CA SER A 161 0.32 -4.37 -14.02
C SER A 161 0.22 -4.55 -15.52
N ALA A 162 -0.52 -3.69 -16.22
CA ALA A 162 -0.59 -3.72 -17.69
C ALA A 162 0.76 -3.39 -18.32
N VAL A 163 1.41 -2.32 -17.85
CA VAL A 163 2.71 -1.89 -18.39
C VAL A 163 3.80 -2.90 -18.05
N SER A 164 3.87 -3.41 -16.81
CA SER A 164 4.85 -4.42 -16.39
C SER A 164 4.73 -5.73 -17.16
N THR A 165 3.52 -6.07 -17.62
CA THR A 165 3.32 -7.28 -18.43
C THR A 165 3.93 -7.12 -19.81
N LEU A 166 3.76 -5.96 -20.44
CA LEU A 166 4.29 -5.66 -21.78
C LEU A 166 5.80 -5.34 -21.74
N VAL A 167 6.25 -4.61 -20.73
CA VAL A 167 7.63 -4.15 -20.56
C VAL A 167 8.18 -4.66 -19.23
N PRO A 168 8.99 -5.73 -19.22
CA PRO A 168 9.55 -6.35 -18.00
C PRO A 168 10.29 -5.38 -17.10
N ASP A 169 11.11 -4.53 -17.70
CA ASP A 169 11.98 -3.59 -16.99
C ASP A 169 11.21 -2.52 -16.22
N PHE A 170 9.93 -2.32 -16.57
CA PHE A 170 9.08 -1.38 -15.85
C PHE A 170 8.89 -1.77 -14.37
N THR A 171 8.93 -3.06 -14.02
CA THR A 171 8.86 -3.49 -12.62
C THR A 171 10.07 -3.01 -11.82
N ASN A 172 11.26 -3.04 -12.42
CA ASN A 172 12.48 -2.54 -11.78
C ASN A 172 12.41 -1.01 -11.63
N LEU A 173 11.99 -0.30 -12.68
CA LEU A 173 11.76 1.15 -12.63
C LEU A 173 10.74 1.52 -11.55
N LEU A 174 9.65 0.76 -11.45
CA LEU A 174 8.62 0.97 -10.43
C LEU A 174 9.19 0.82 -9.01
N GLY A 175 10.08 -0.17 -8.79
CA GLY A 175 10.77 -0.32 -7.50
C GLY A 175 11.60 0.92 -7.12
N ILE A 176 12.35 1.47 -8.07
CA ILE A 176 13.12 2.70 -7.86
C ILE A 176 12.19 3.89 -7.57
N LEU A 177 11.10 4.03 -8.33
CA LEU A 177 10.11 5.10 -8.12
C LEU A 177 9.45 4.99 -6.74
N MET A 178 9.08 3.78 -6.29
CA MET A 178 8.52 3.57 -4.97
C MET A 178 9.51 3.93 -3.86
N GLN A 179 10.80 3.64 -4.05
CA GLN A 179 11.84 4.06 -3.11
C GLN A 179 12.00 5.59 -3.07
N LEU A 180 11.91 6.28 -4.21
CA LEU A 180 11.88 7.75 -4.24
C LEU A 180 10.65 8.30 -3.53
N PHE A 181 9.47 7.74 -3.79
CA PHE A 181 8.23 8.15 -3.09
C PHE A 181 8.29 7.91 -1.58
N PHE A 182 9.01 6.89 -1.10
CA PHE A 182 9.24 6.69 0.33
C PHE A 182 9.89 7.91 0.99
N TRP A 183 10.92 8.47 0.35
CA TRP A 183 11.64 9.63 0.87
C TRP A 183 10.87 10.95 0.71
N PHE A 184 10.10 11.10 -0.35
CA PHE A 184 9.24 12.27 -0.53
C PHE A 184 8.00 12.24 0.37
N THR A 185 7.50 11.05 0.67
CA THR A 185 6.39 10.89 1.63
C THR A 185 6.95 11.00 3.05
N PRO A 186 6.30 11.75 3.95
CA PRO A 186 6.76 11.88 5.34
C PRO A 186 6.52 10.59 6.14
N VAL A 187 7.20 9.49 5.75
CA VAL A 187 7.09 8.20 6.44
C VAL A 187 7.95 8.16 7.71
N VAL A 188 9.19 8.63 7.61
CA VAL A 188 10.17 8.62 8.72
C VAL A 188 10.41 10.00 9.33
N TRP A 189 9.98 11.05 8.67
CA TRP A 189 10.17 12.44 9.06
C TRP A 189 8.85 13.19 9.13
N ASN A 190 8.78 14.24 9.96
CA ASN A 190 7.55 14.99 10.18
C ASN A 190 7.56 16.31 9.40
N LEU A 191 6.52 16.53 8.58
CA LEU A 191 6.31 17.74 7.79
C LEU A 191 6.33 19.04 8.61
N ASN A 192 5.84 18.98 9.86
CA ASN A 192 5.73 20.15 10.72
C ASN A 192 7.04 20.50 11.45
N GLN A 193 8.01 19.58 11.49
CA GLN A 193 9.31 19.78 12.17
C GLN A 193 10.39 20.30 11.23
N ILE A 194 10.15 20.27 9.92
CA ILE A 194 11.14 20.70 8.93
C ILE A 194 10.69 22.03 8.34
N ALA A 195 11.55 23.06 8.44
CA ALA A 195 11.33 24.36 7.82
C ALA A 195 11.49 24.25 6.29
N MET A 196 10.42 23.83 5.62
CA MET A 196 10.38 23.72 4.15
C MET A 196 9.70 24.92 3.53
N HIS A 197 10.07 25.22 2.28
CA HIS A 197 9.36 26.22 1.49
C HIS A 197 7.88 25.86 1.34
N HIS A 198 6.96 26.82 1.57
CA HIS A 198 5.50 26.58 1.56
C HIS A 198 4.97 25.85 0.32
N THR A 199 5.57 26.12 -0.85
CA THR A 199 5.18 25.47 -2.10
C THR A 199 5.49 23.96 -2.08
N ILE A 200 6.68 23.57 -1.59
CA ILE A 200 7.11 22.18 -1.50
C ILE A 200 6.21 21.42 -0.51
N THR A 201 5.93 22.01 0.64
CA THR A 201 5.02 21.44 1.64
C THR A 201 3.62 21.19 1.06
N ARG A 202 3.08 22.13 0.26
CA ARG A 202 1.78 21.95 -0.41
C ARG A 202 1.81 20.80 -1.42
N ILE A 203 2.86 20.72 -2.25
CA ILE A 203 3.02 19.64 -3.22
C ILE A 203 3.04 18.28 -2.52
N ILE A 204 3.84 18.13 -1.45
CA ILE A 204 3.92 16.89 -0.68
C ILE A 204 2.58 16.54 -0.06
N LYS A 205 1.83 17.49 0.51
CA LYS A 205 0.49 17.27 1.06
C LYS A 205 -0.54 16.84 0.01
N CYS A 206 -0.38 17.26 -1.24
CA CYS A 206 -1.24 16.82 -2.35
C CYS A 206 -0.94 15.41 -2.85
N MET A 207 0.19 14.79 -2.46
CA MET A 207 0.52 13.44 -2.89
C MET A 207 -0.41 12.41 -2.24
N PRO A 208 -0.99 11.47 -3.00
CA PRO A 208 -1.87 10.43 -2.45
C PRO A 208 -1.20 9.56 -1.39
N PHE A 209 0.09 9.29 -1.54
CA PHE A 209 0.88 8.56 -0.54
C PHE A 209 0.93 9.28 0.80
N THR A 210 1.18 10.59 0.77
CA THR A 210 1.20 11.42 1.97
C THR A 210 -0.14 11.44 2.65
N TYR A 211 -1.24 11.59 1.89
CA TYR A 211 -2.59 11.58 2.43
C TYR A 211 -2.88 10.29 3.21
N LEU A 212 -2.51 9.12 2.67
CA LEU A 212 -2.74 7.84 3.31
C LEU A 212 -1.86 7.63 4.55
N VAL A 213 -0.57 7.99 4.46
CA VAL A 213 0.39 7.83 5.56
C VAL A 213 0.10 8.79 6.72
N THR A 214 -0.26 10.05 6.44
CA THR A 214 -0.66 10.99 7.50
C THR A 214 -2.04 10.63 8.04
N GLY A 215 -2.98 10.30 7.17
CA GLY A 215 -4.35 9.96 7.57
C GLY A 215 -4.45 8.77 8.53
N ILE A 216 -3.62 7.73 8.37
CA ILE A 216 -3.63 6.62 9.33
C ILE A 216 -3.06 7.05 10.70
N ARG A 217 -2.10 7.98 10.75
CA ARG A 217 -1.57 8.54 11.99
C ARG A 217 -2.59 9.38 12.74
N ASP A 218 -3.31 10.21 12.00
CA ASP A 218 -4.34 11.08 12.54
C ASP A 218 -5.47 10.26 13.20
N CYS A 219 -5.70 9.02 12.75
CA CYS A 219 -6.61 8.10 13.41
C CYS A 219 -6.25 7.80 14.87
N PHE A 220 -4.96 7.89 15.24
CA PHE A 220 -4.47 7.62 16.59
C PHE A 220 -4.18 8.89 17.38
N MET A 221 -3.81 9.99 16.73
CA MET A 221 -3.31 11.18 17.41
C MET A 221 -4.33 12.32 17.49
N GLU A 222 -5.02 12.65 16.39
CA GLU A 222 -5.92 13.82 16.32
C GLU A 222 -7.42 13.47 16.39
N GLY A 223 -7.75 12.20 16.25
CA GLY A 223 -9.13 11.73 16.40
C GLY A 223 -10.13 12.13 15.32
N ASN A 224 -9.75 12.98 14.30
CA ASN A 224 -10.73 13.42 13.31
C ASN A 224 -10.13 13.86 11.96
N ILE A 225 -9.97 12.91 11.02
CA ILE A 225 -9.43 13.17 9.67
C ILE A 225 -10.27 14.16 8.86
N ILE A 226 -11.59 14.12 9.03
CA ILE A 226 -12.51 14.90 8.19
C ILE A 226 -12.50 16.37 8.62
N THR A 227 -12.29 16.66 9.90
CA THR A 227 -12.36 18.01 10.47
C THR A 227 -10.99 18.68 10.68
N ALA A 228 -9.89 17.93 10.70
CA ALA A 228 -8.53 18.43 10.99
C ALA A 228 -7.85 19.16 9.82
N GLY A 229 -8.57 19.89 9.00
CA GLY A 229 -7.99 20.70 7.91
C GLY A 229 -7.63 19.92 6.63
N HIS A 230 -7.96 18.63 6.55
CA HIS A 230 -7.65 17.78 5.40
C HIS A 230 -8.67 17.82 4.26
N GLY A 231 -9.77 18.57 4.36
CA GLY A 231 -10.89 18.54 3.40
C GLY A 231 -10.49 18.71 1.93
N ILE A 232 -9.61 19.67 1.62
CA ILE A 232 -9.15 19.89 0.25
C ILE A 232 -8.23 18.74 -0.23
N TYR A 233 -7.38 18.19 0.64
CA TYR A 233 -6.49 17.08 0.31
C TYR A 233 -7.25 15.77 0.11
N THR A 234 -8.35 15.58 0.84
CA THR A 234 -9.29 14.47 0.64
C THR A 234 -9.91 14.52 -0.75
N ILE A 235 -10.37 15.70 -1.18
CA ILE A 235 -10.93 15.89 -2.52
C ILE A 235 -9.88 15.61 -3.59
N ILE A 236 -8.68 16.16 -3.44
CA ILE A 236 -7.55 15.95 -4.37
C ILE A 236 -7.20 14.46 -4.45
N PHE A 237 -7.11 13.78 -3.31
CA PHE A 237 -6.83 12.34 -3.24
C PHE A 237 -7.84 11.52 -4.05
N TRP A 238 -9.15 11.77 -3.84
CA TRP A 238 -10.19 11.03 -4.55
C TRP A 238 -10.23 11.35 -6.04
N ILE A 239 -10.02 12.61 -6.43
CA ILE A 239 -9.91 13.01 -7.84
C ILE A 239 -8.76 12.25 -8.51
N ILE A 240 -7.57 12.25 -7.91
CA ILE A 240 -6.39 11.54 -8.46
C ILE A 240 -6.69 10.04 -8.55
N THR A 241 -7.25 9.44 -7.50
CA THR A 241 -7.58 8.01 -7.45
C THR A 241 -8.57 7.61 -8.55
N ILE A 242 -9.62 8.42 -8.76
CA ILE A 242 -10.63 8.18 -9.81
C ILE A 242 -10.01 8.31 -11.20
N ILE A 243 -9.23 9.37 -11.45
CA ILE A 243 -8.54 9.57 -12.74
C ILE A 243 -7.61 8.38 -13.03
N MET A 244 -6.81 7.96 -12.04
CA MET A 244 -5.92 6.82 -12.17
C MET A 244 -6.69 5.51 -12.42
N PHE A 245 -7.84 5.32 -11.78
CA PHE A 245 -8.68 4.15 -12.01
C PHE A 245 -9.23 4.10 -13.44
N ILE A 246 -9.76 5.22 -13.94
CA ILE A 246 -10.31 5.32 -15.29
C ILE A 246 -9.21 5.06 -16.32
N TRP A 247 -8.09 5.75 -16.18
CA TRP A 247 -6.96 5.66 -17.12
C TRP A 247 -6.27 4.30 -17.06
N GLY A 248 -6.00 3.79 -15.86
CA GLY A 248 -5.42 2.47 -15.66
C GLY A 248 -6.31 1.36 -16.21
N ASN A 249 -7.62 1.46 -16.01
CA ASN A 249 -8.56 0.49 -16.55
C ASN A 249 -8.66 0.55 -18.09
N TYR A 250 -8.57 1.74 -18.67
CA TYR A 250 -8.51 1.91 -20.14
C TYR A 250 -7.27 1.23 -20.73
N ILE A 251 -6.09 1.51 -20.17
CA ILE A 251 -4.82 0.90 -20.58
C ILE A 251 -4.86 -0.62 -20.41
N PHE A 252 -5.30 -1.10 -19.26
CA PHE A 252 -5.38 -2.54 -18.98
C PHE A 252 -6.27 -3.27 -19.99
N LYS A 253 -7.44 -2.72 -20.32
CA LYS A 253 -8.35 -3.34 -21.30
C LYS A 253 -7.73 -3.39 -22.68
N ARG A 254 -7.00 -2.36 -23.07
CA ARG A 254 -6.33 -2.30 -24.39
C ARG A 254 -5.19 -3.32 -24.46
N SER A 255 -4.35 -3.38 -23.43
CA SER A 255 -3.19 -4.25 -23.37
C SER A 255 -3.52 -5.72 -23.14
N LYS A 256 -4.70 -6.02 -22.58
CA LYS A 256 -5.13 -7.39 -22.27
C LYS A 256 -5.11 -8.35 -23.46
N LYS A 257 -5.30 -7.85 -24.66
CA LYS A 257 -5.29 -8.64 -25.90
C LYS A 257 -3.89 -9.16 -26.22
N ASP A 258 -2.87 -8.40 -25.86
CA ASP A 258 -1.48 -8.66 -26.21
C ASP A 258 -0.77 -9.50 -25.11
N PHE A 259 -1.41 -9.70 -23.95
CA PHE A 259 -0.78 -10.42 -22.83
C PHE A 259 -0.42 -11.88 -23.15
N ALA A 260 -1.26 -12.57 -23.92
CA ALA A 260 -1.01 -13.97 -24.27
C ALA A 260 0.19 -14.12 -25.23
N ASP A 261 0.45 -13.11 -26.04
CA ASP A 261 1.51 -13.12 -27.05
C ASP A 261 2.88 -12.75 -26.45
N VAL A 262 2.89 -11.95 -25.37
CA VAL A 262 4.12 -11.46 -24.73
C VAL A 262 4.58 -12.37 -23.56
N LEU A 263 3.67 -13.12 -22.94
CA LEU A 263 3.95 -14.01 -21.84
C LEU A 263 4.35 -15.39 -22.32
#